data_1b4ad69613bcb5fdb7c3c2022eae4976
#
_entry.id   1b4ad69613bcb5fdb7c3c2022eae4976
#
_cell.length_a   1.000
_cell.length_b   1.000
_cell.length_c   1.000
_cell.angle_alpha   90.00
_cell.angle_beta   90.00
_cell.angle_gamma   90.00
#
_symmetry.space_group_name_H-M   'P 1'
#
loop_
_entity.id
_entity.type
_entity.pdbx_description
1 polymer ?
#
loop_
_entity_poly.entity_id
_entity_poly.type
_entity_poly.pdbx_seq_one_letter_code
_entity_poly.pdbx_strand_id
1 'polypeptide(L)'
;MRGARTSFPFPSFLSAHADGASRARGDMSAEGVASASSVSAKASGLIQPSRRRLLGSLAMGVALLPLSACSMFGDDAAEPPPYPVPRLGDEKGMRLLWKNTGGSDALVGFQPAISGNSLWVVDQKGRVRRLSRKDGRVEHEFKAGKAIAGLAADDELVVLVSRDGTVKGLSPKGEQRWEARLDSEVATAPVLADSAVLVRTIEGRVLALERSGGSTRWSWKAPTALLNLWQSSPMVTDVDTVYVGLPNAKLVALDLRFGVPRWDVAIASSLGATELERLIDIVGAPVLMGTDLCAVAYQGRVACVRTSDGELAWSRALSSSVGIAADDRDLVIVDASEVIQLLRPGGGTVWRQDGYVRRGVSTPVIVPDKRLLFGDRFGNLSLLSMNDGQTLARIEIDDSALATPPLLAGDEAYVQTQEGTIAAIALR
;
A
#
# COMPACT_ATOMS: atom_id res chain seq x y z
N MET A 1 23.33 -6.32 22.99
CA MET A 1 22.63 -5.16 22.46
C MET A 1 21.67 -5.69 21.41
N ARG A 2 20.40 -5.72 21.69
CA ARG A 2 19.38 -6.28 20.78
C ARG A 2 18.83 -5.13 19.93
N GLY A 3 19.14 -5.13 18.63
CA GLY A 3 18.60 -4.17 17.68
C GLY A 3 17.07 -4.33 17.54
N ALA A 4 16.37 -3.23 17.65
CA ALA A 4 14.93 -3.19 17.42
C ALA A 4 14.63 -3.53 15.95
N ARG A 5 13.98 -4.65 15.72
CA ARG A 5 13.45 -5.03 14.41
C ARG A 5 12.19 -4.21 14.16
N THR A 6 12.28 -3.25 13.28
CA THR A 6 11.09 -2.53 12.79
C THR A 6 10.46 -3.33 11.68
N SER A 7 9.36 -4.00 11.95
CA SER A 7 8.47 -4.55 10.94
C SER A 7 7.60 -3.42 10.40
N PHE A 8 7.71 -3.12 9.10
CA PHE A 8 6.95 -2.08 8.42
C PHE A 8 5.74 -2.69 7.71
N PRO A 9 4.61 -2.03 7.76
CA PRO A 9 3.37 -2.47 7.17
C PRO A 9 2.79 -1.56 6.08
N PHE A 10 1.83 -2.06 5.32
CA PHE A 10 1.24 -1.51 4.11
C PHE A 10 -0.23 -1.16 4.17
N PRO A 11 -0.68 -0.19 3.37
CA PRO A 11 -2.08 0.07 3.18
C PRO A 11 -2.68 -0.76 2.04
N SER A 12 -3.89 -1.22 2.26
CA SER A 12 -4.75 -1.81 1.25
C SER A 12 -5.55 -0.72 0.54
N PHE A 13 -5.23 -0.42 -0.74
CA PHE A 13 -6.17 0.26 -1.64
C PHE A 13 -5.87 -0.02 -3.09
N LEU A 14 -6.76 -0.76 -3.73
CA LEU A 14 -7.00 -0.72 -5.15
C LEU A 14 -8.15 0.28 -5.39
N SER A 15 -7.84 1.53 -5.75
CA SER A 15 -8.81 2.35 -6.45
C SER A 15 -8.33 2.52 -7.89
N ALA A 16 -9.00 1.83 -8.80
CA ALA A 16 -8.88 2.09 -10.22
C ALA A 16 -9.50 3.46 -10.50
N HIS A 17 -8.68 4.47 -10.76
CA HIS A 17 -9.09 5.66 -11.49
C HIS A 17 -8.40 5.65 -12.85
N ALA A 18 -9.16 5.18 -13.83
CA ALA A 18 -8.96 5.54 -15.22
C ALA A 18 -9.58 6.92 -15.41
N ASP A 19 -8.77 7.96 -15.57
CA ASP A 19 -9.16 9.15 -16.32
C ASP A 19 -7.95 10.04 -16.55
N GLY A 20 -7.79 10.49 -17.81
CA GLY A 20 -7.00 11.67 -18.12
C GLY A 20 -5.88 11.51 -19.15
N ALA A 21 -6.20 11.03 -20.34
CA ALA A 21 -5.35 11.32 -21.49
C ALA A 21 -5.57 12.78 -21.91
N SER A 22 -4.70 13.67 -21.52
CA SER A 22 -4.61 15.04 -22.00
C SER A 22 -3.62 15.13 -23.16
N ARG A 23 -4.15 15.61 -24.29
CA ARG A 23 -3.49 15.93 -25.53
C ARG A 23 -2.28 16.87 -25.34
N ALA A 24 -1.13 16.46 -25.82
CA ALA A 24 -0.08 17.39 -26.22
C ALA A 24 -0.04 17.46 -27.75
N ARG A 25 -0.36 18.63 -28.30
CA ARG A 25 -0.07 19.01 -29.69
C ARG A 25 1.43 19.30 -29.78
N GLY A 26 2.08 18.67 -30.71
CA GLY A 26 3.40 19.04 -31.19
C GLY A 26 3.32 19.13 -32.72
N ASP A 27 3.42 20.36 -33.20
CA ASP A 27 3.61 20.75 -34.58
C ASP A 27 4.94 20.25 -35.11
N MET A 28 4.95 19.63 -36.26
CA MET A 28 6.10 19.72 -37.17
C MET A 28 5.63 19.46 -38.61
N SER A 29 5.83 20.48 -39.40
CA SER A 29 5.67 20.61 -40.84
C SER A 29 6.68 19.72 -41.66
N ALA A 30 6.27 19.23 -42.79
CA ALA A 30 6.60 19.64 -44.16
C ALA A 30 6.81 18.47 -45.13
N GLU A 31 6.22 18.65 -46.34
CA GLU A 31 6.64 18.21 -47.68
C GLU A 31 6.60 16.70 -48.01
N GLY A 32 5.82 16.30 -49.00
CA GLY A 32 5.87 16.48 -50.40
C GLY A 32 5.01 15.50 -51.22
N VAL A 33 4.25 16.06 -52.08
CA VAL A 33 4.05 15.76 -53.52
C VAL A 33 3.36 14.47 -54.00
N ALA A 34 2.29 14.76 -54.79
CA ALA A 34 1.77 14.23 -56.06
C ALA A 34 0.59 13.24 -55.98
N SER A 35 -0.53 13.64 -56.41
CA SER A 35 -1.22 13.85 -57.70
C SER A 35 -2.19 12.73 -58.08
N ALA A 36 -3.38 13.23 -58.47
CA ALA A 36 -4.34 12.72 -59.47
C ALA A 36 -5.25 11.56 -59.03
N SER A 37 -6.53 11.55 -59.28
CA SER A 37 -7.36 12.21 -60.25
C SER A 37 -8.85 12.00 -59.88
N SER A 38 -9.60 13.00 -60.19
CA SER A 38 -11.04 13.16 -60.31
C SER A 38 -11.82 12.02 -60.98
N VAL A 39 -13.07 11.79 -60.55
CA VAL A 39 -14.22 11.70 -61.44
C VAL A 39 -15.49 12.15 -60.72
N SER A 40 -16.15 13.11 -61.35
CA SER A 40 -17.45 13.70 -61.07
C SER A 40 -18.55 12.92 -61.77
N ALA A 41 -19.74 12.82 -61.19
CA ALA A 41 -20.99 12.78 -61.92
C ALA A 41 -22.18 13.26 -61.10
N LYS A 42 -22.82 14.25 -61.65
CA LYS A 42 -24.09 14.90 -61.33
C LYS A 42 -25.31 14.02 -61.68
N ALA A 43 -26.43 14.16 -61.05
CA ALA A 43 -27.64 14.91 -61.44
C ALA A 43 -28.90 14.25 -60.88
N SER A 44 -29.65 14.97 -60.12
CA SER A 44 -30.96 15.64 -60.43
C SER A 44 -32.20 14.75 -60.58
N GLY A 45 -33.30 15.16 -59.92
CA GLY A 45 -34.63 14.81 -60.27
C GLY A 45 -35.69 14.97 -59.17
N LEU A 46 -36.23 16.16 -59.05
CA LEU A 46 -37.52 16.47 -58.39
C LEU A 46 -38.67 15.63 -58.97
N ILE A 47 -39.71 15.34 -58.18
CA ILE A 47 -41.13 15.60 -58.48
C ILE A 47 -42.01 15.21 -57.26
N GLN A 48 -42.71 16.17 -56.66
CA GLN A 48 -44.03 15.98 -56.02
C GLN A 48 -45.12 16.19 -57.12
N PRO A 49 -46.31 15.59 -56.96
CA PRO A 49 -47.36 16.26 -56.20
C PRO A 49 -48.55 15.40 -55.66
N SER A 50 -49.23 16.06 -54.71
CA SER A 50 -50.68 16.18 -54.48
C SER A 50 -51.62 15.02 -54.10
N ARG A 51 -52.18 15.26 -52.93
CA ARG A 51 -53.56 15.09 -52.40
C ARG A 51 -54.55 14.21 -53.15
N ARG A 52 -55.22 13.29 -52.44
CA ARG A 52 -56.66 13.27 -52.24
C ARG A 52 -57.11 12.30 -51.14
N ARG A 53 -58.10 12.76 -50.39
CA ARG A 53 -58.87 12.12 -49.33
C ARG A 53 -59.65 10.89 -49.82
N LEU A 54 -59.81 9.88 -48.94
CA LEU A 54 -61.10 9.17 -48.80
C LEU A 54 -61.17 8.43 -47.47
N LEU A 55 -62.27 8.62 -46.78
CA LEU A 55 -62.67 8.03 -45.52
C LEU A 55 -62.90 6.51 -45.68
N GLY A 56 -62.63 5.75 -44.69
CA GLY A 56 -62.99 4.34 -44.50
C GLY A 56 -62.70 3.85 -43.12
N SER A 57 -63.71 3.92 -42.26
CA SER A 57 -63.69 3.38 -40.89
C SER A 57 -63.60 1.85 -40.90
N LEU A 58 -62.62 1.26 -40.25
CA LEU A 58 -62.74 -0.10 -39.74
C LEU A 58 -61.94 -0.17 -38.40
N ALA A 59 -62.68 -0.33 -37.32
CA ALA A 59 -62.19 -0.64 -36.01
C ALA A 59 -61.56 -2.04 -36.00
N MET A 60 -60.30 -2.13 -35.68
CA MET A 60 -59.71 -3.40 -35.42
C MET A 60 -58.77 -3.23 -34.16
N GLY A 61 -59.17 -3.89 -33.10
CA GLY A 61 -58.52 -3.80 -31.80
C GLY A 61 -57.04 -4.17 -31.86
N VAL A 62 -56.19 -3.24 -31.49
CA VAL A 62 -54.79 -3.49 -31.25
C VAL A 62 -54.65 -3.90 -29.78
N ALA A 63 -54.43 -5.20 -29.55
CA ALA A 63 -54.01 -5.72 -28.26
C ALA A 63 -52.68 -5.09 -27.92
N LEU A 64 -52.66 -4.23 -26.92
CA LEU A 64 -51.45 -3.73 -26.25
C LEU A 64 -50.82 -4.90 -25.50
N LEU A 65 -49.86 -5.56 -26.15
CA LEU A 65 -48.90 -6.41 -25.45
C LEU A 65 -47.95 -5.46 -24.72
N PRO A 66 -47.74 -5.60 -23.38
CA PRO A 66 -46.69 -4.89 -22.69
C PRO A 66 -45.35 -5.46 -23.19
N LEU A 67 -44.59 -4.65 -23.94
CA LEU A 67 -43.17 -4.89 -24.12
C LEU A 67 -42.53 -4.78 -22.76
N SER A 68 -42.41 -5.92 -22.08
CA SER A 68 -41.48 -6.06 -20.98
C SER A 68 -40.09 -5.88 -21.57
N ALA A 69 -39.59 -4.66 -21.55
CA ALA A 69 -38.18 -4.39 -21.77
C ALA A 69 -37.45 -5.13 -20.66
N CYS A 70 -36.88 -6.29 -20.99
CA CYS A 70 -35.83 -6.88 -20.16
C CYS A 70 -34.74 -5.81 -20.00
N SER A 71 -34.68 -5.21 -18.84
CA SER A 71 -33.53 -4.45 -18.41
C SER A 71 -32.34 -5.44 -18.27
N MET A 72 -31.66 -5.64 -19.41
CA MET A 72 -30.35 -6.29 -19.45
C MET A 72 -29.24 -5.32 -18.99
N PHE A 73 -29.49 -4.49 -18.02
CA PHE A 73 -28.45 -3.85 -17.25
C PHE A 73 -28.40 -4.64 -15.96
N GLY A 74 -27.29 -5.38 -15.83
CA GLY A 74 -27.06 -6.18 -14.66
C GLY A 74 -27.29 -5.34 -13.40
N ASP A 75 -28.08 -5.88 -12.50
CA ASP A 75 -28.00 -5.50 -11.12
C ASP A 75 -26.50 -5.58 -10.78
N ASP A 76 -25.88 -4.44 -10.48
CA ASP A 76 -24.66 -4.41 -9.70
C ASP A 76 -25.03 -5.13 -8.41
N ALA A 77 -24.76 -6.43 -8.34
CA ALA A 77 -25.03 -7.23 -7.18
C ALA A 77 -24.22 -6.58 -6.04
N ALA A 78 -24.94 -5.87 -5.17
CA ALA A 78 -24.31 -5.22 -4.02
C ALA A 78 -23.39 -6.24 -3.35
N GLU A 79 -22.14 -5.87 -3.14
CA GLU A 79 -21.19 -6.77 -2.48
C GLU A 79 -21.81 -7.31 -1.20
N PRO A 80 -21.70 -8.63 -0.96
CA PRO A 80 -22.24 -9.21 0.24
C PRO A 80 -21.68 -8.46 1.47
N PRO A 81 -22.49 -8.27 2.52
CA PRO A 81 -22.03 -7.54 3.70
C PRO A 81 -20.78 -8.21 4.31
N PRO A 82 -19.94 -7.46 5.02
CA PRO A 82 -18.79 -8.01 5.72
C PRO A 82 -19.27 -9.04 6.77
N TYR A 83 -18.42 -10.00 7.05
CA TYR A 83 -18.71 -10.96 8.10
C TYR A 83 -18.87 -10.24 9.43
N PRO A 84 -19.88 -10.59 10.25
CA PRO A 84 -20.01 -10.04 11.60
C PRO A 84 -18.81 -10.48 12.42
N VAL A 85 -18.14 -9.54 13.05
CA VAL A 85 -17.00 -9.87 13.91
C VAL A 85 -17.47 -10.69 15.10
N PRO A 86 -16.76 -11.74 15.50
CA PRO A 86 -17.09 -12.50 16.68
C PRO A 86 -17.33 -11.60 17.89
N ARG A 87 -18.42 -11.84 18.63
CA ARG A 87 -18.63 -11.18 19.91
C ARG A 87 -17.56 -11.66 20.87
N LEU A 88 -16.91 -10.71 21.52
CA LEU A 88 -15.90 -11.02 22.52
C LEU A 88 -16.58 -11.14 23.89
N GLY A 89 -16.08 -12.05 24.70
CA GLY A 89 -16.21 -11.97 26.14
C GLY A 89 -15.41 -10.79 26.70
N ASP A 90 -14.97 -10.87 27.95
CA ASP A 90 -14.19 -9.81 28.56
C ASP A 90 -13.00 -9.40 27.71
N GLU A 91 -12.86 -8.09 27.42
CA GLU A 91 -11.75 -7.51 26.67
C GLU A 91 -10.44 -7.70 27.46
N LYS A 92 -9.68 -8.73 27.10
CA LYS A 92 -8.38 -9.03 27.72
C LYS A 92 -7.26 -8.85 26.72
N GLY A 93 -6.20 -8.16 27.15
CA GLY A 93 -4.95 -8.06 26.38
C GLY A 93 -4.74 -6.75 25.65
N MET A 94 -5.74 -5.85 25.58
CA MET A 94 -5.59 -4.50 25.03
C MET A 94 -6.28 -3.47 25.92
N ARG A 95 -5.67 -2.27 26.02
CA ARG A 95 -6.28 -1.13 26.70
C ARG A 95 -5.90 0.17 25.99
N LEU A 96 -6.89 0.97 25.62
CA LEU A 96 -6.67 2.31 25.10
C LEU A 96 -5.98 3.17 26.19
N LEU A 97 -4.81 3.72 25.86
CA LEU A 97 -4.07 4.62 26.74
C LEU A 97 -4.53 6.06 26.55
N TRP A 98 -4.52 6.51 25.30
CA TRP A 98 -4.99 7.82 24.92
C TRP A 98 -5.39 7.85 23.43
N LYS A 99 -6.17 8.87 23.07
CA LYS A 99 -6.63 9.13 21.71
C LYS A 99 -6.47 10.63 21.43
N ASN A 100 -5.90 10.97 20.27
CA ASN A 100 -5.77 12.34 19.79
C ASN A 100 -6.51 12.46 18.46
N THR A 101 -7.57 13.27 18.43
CA THR A 101 -8.44 13.51 17.26
C THR A 101 -8.15 14.84 16.57
N GLY A 102 -7.10 15.57 16.99
CA GLY A 102 -6.77 16.89 16.48
C GLY A 102 -6.08 16.90 15.11
N GLY A 103 -6.01 15.77 14.42
CA GLY A 103 -5.48 15.62 13.07
C GLY A 103 -6.47 16.05 11.98
N SER A 104 -6.00 16.27 10.78
CA SER A 104 -6.79 16.16 9.57
C SER A 104 -6.51 14.79 8.95
N ASP A 105 -7.27 14.44 7.90
CA ASP A 105 -7.18 13.16 7.21
C ASP A 105 -5.72 12.69 7.06
N ALA A 106 -5.47 11.46 7.46
CA ALA A 106 -4.18 10.83 7.24
C ALA A 106 -3.99 10.50 5.76
N LEU A 107 -2.76 10.58 5.30
CA LEU A 107 -2.41 9.97 4.03
C LEU A 107 -2.34 8.44 4.23
N VAL A 108 -3.08 7.70 3.42
CA VAL A 108 -2.95 6.25 3.37
C VAL A 108 -1.50 5.88 3.04
N GLY A 109 -0.93 4.99 3.83
CA GLY A 109 0.49 4.62 3.70
C GLY A 109 1.45 5.45 4.55
N PHE A 110 0.96 6.41 5.30
CA PHE A 110 1.77 7.21 6.21
C PHE A 110 1.82 6.60 7.60
N GLN A 111 2.87 5.86 7.85
CA GLN A 111 3.10 5.35 9.19
C GLN A 111 3.65 6.45 10.10
N PRO A 112 3.12 6.58 11.33
CA PRO A 112 3.80 7.33 12.37
C PRO A 112 5.22 6.84 12.59
N ALA A 113 6.12 7.70 13.06
CA ALA A 113 7.48 7.31 13.41
C ALA A 113 7.80 7.65 14.87
N ILE A 114 8.58 6.81 15.52
CA ILE A 114 8.96 6.97 16.92
C ILE A 114 10.39 7.49 17.01
N SER A 115 10.56 8.49 17.87
CA SER A 115 11.87 9.03 18.27
C SER A 115 11.83 9.26 19.78
N GLY A 116 12.51 8.42 20.55
CA GLY A 116 12.50 8.45 22.02
C GLY A 116 11.08 8.41 22.60
N ASN A 117 10.72 9.45 23.34
CA ASN A 117 9.40 9.61 23.95
C ASN A 117 8.37 10.31 23.05
N SER A 118 8.71 10.53 21.80
CA SER A 118 7.86 11.26 20.86
C SER A 118 7.36 10.38 19.74
N LEU A 119 6.13 10.64 19.30
CA LEU A 119 5.51 10.08 18.11
C LEU A 119 5.39 11.18 17.06
N TRP A 120 5.94 10.96 15.87
CA TRP A 120 5.89 11.88 14.74
C TRP A 120 4.82 11.44 13.76
N VAL A 121 3.95 12.36 13.39
CA VAL A 121 2.85 12.11 12.45
C VAL A 121 2.75 13.25 11.46
N VAL A 122 2.23 12.95 10.28
CA VAL A 122 1.98 13.95 9.24
C VAL A 122 0.60 13.74 8.64
N ASP A 123 -0.09 14.83 8.30
CA ASP A 123 -1.40 14.80 7.69
C ASP A 123 -1.35 15.15 6.18
N GLN A 124 -2.48 14.97 5.47
CA GLN A 124 -2.60 15.27 4.04
C GLN A 124 -2.29 16.74 3.69
N LYS A 125 -2.44 17.65 4.64
CA LYS A 125 -2.13 19.07 4.47
C LYS A 125 -0.64 19.38 4.66
N GLY A 126 0.19 18.35 4.93
CA GLY A 126 1.62 18.48 5.19
C GLY A 126 1.94 19.11 6.53
N ARG A 127 1.04 18.99 7.49
CA ARG A 127 1.25 19.40 8.87
C ARG A 127 1.91 18.26 9.62
N VAL A 128 3.10 18.51 10.13
CA VAL A 128 3.87 17.57 10.93
C VAL A 128 3.63 17.89 12.39
N ARG A 129 3.31 16.87 13.18
CA ARG A 129 3.11 16.97 14.62
C ARG A 129 4.03 16.01 15.35
N ARG A 130 4.64 16.49 16.42
CA ARG A 130 5.31 15.67 17.41
C ARG A 130 4.41 15.54 18.62
N LEU A 131 4.02 14.32 18.95
CA LEU A 131 3.17 14.00 20.09
C LEU A 131 3.98 13.32 21.18
N SER A 132 3.65 13.61 22.42
CA SER A 132 4.14 12.83 23.57
C SER A 132 3.55 11.42 23.53
N ARG A 133 4.40 10.40 23.59
CA ARG A 133 3.96 8.99 23.67
C ARG A 133 3.18 8.70 24.94
N LYS A 134 3.43 9.43 26.00
CA LYS A 134 2.81 9.23 27.31
C LYS A 134 1.32 9.53 27.31
N ASP A 135 0.90 10.62 26.65
CA ASP A 135 -0.45 11.16 26.79
C ASP A 135 -1.05 11.69 25.47
N GLY A 136 -0.35 11.55 24.34
CA GLY A 136 -0.81 11.99 23.03
C GLY A 136 -0.88 13.51 22.84
N ARG A 137 -0.36 14.30 23.77
CA ARG A 137 -0.36 15.75 23.68
C ARG A 137 0.59 16.23 22.58
N VAL A 138 0.16 17.19 21.76
CA VAL A 138 1.01 17.83 20.76
C VAL A 138 2.06 18.68 21.45
N GLU A 139 3.34 18.33 21.31
CA GLU A 139 4.48 19.06 21.85
C GLU A 139 5.05 20.05 20.84
N HIS A 140 4.94 19.74 19.56
CA HIS A 140 5.44 20.58 18.48
C HIS A 140 4.63 20.36 17.22
N GLU A 141 4.40 21.43 16.46
CA GLU A 141 3.68 21.37 15.19
C GLU A 141 4.28 22.38 14.21
N PHE A 142 4.45 21.97 12.95
CA PHE A 142 4.88 22.85 11.86
C PHE A 142 4.36 22.36 10.50
N LYS A 143 4.41 23.22 9.50
CA LYS A 143 4.08 22.90 8.12
C LYS A 143 5.34 22.53 7.35
N ALA A 144 5.42 21.29 6.86
CA ALA A 144 6.55 20.82 6.06
C ALA A 144 6.40 21.07 4.55
N GLY A 145 5.23 21.53 4.12
CA GLY A 145 4.87 21.71 2.72
C GLY A 145 3.71 20.81 2.31
N LYS A 146 3.33 20.89 1.04
CA LYS A 146 2.30 20.01 0.46
C LYS A 146 2.94 18.73 -0.09
N ALA A 147 2.14 17.68 -0.20
CA ALA A 147 2.53 16.43 -0.87
C ALA A 147 3.74 15.71 -0.24
N ILE A 148 3.70 15.53 1.08
CA ILE A 148 4.67 14.65 1.76
C ILE A 148 4.47 13.21 1.26
N ALA A 149 5.56 12.50 0.99
CA ALA A 149 5.58 11.10 0.57
C ALA A 149 5.95 10.15 1.70
N GLY A 150 6.49 10.64 2.80
CA GLY A 150 6.82 9.82 3.95
C GLY A 150 7.63 10.52 5.03
N LEU A 151 7.66 9.86 6.17
CA LEU A 151 8.38 10.26 7.37
C LEU A 151 9.06 9.02 7.95
N ALA A 152 10.28 9.18 8.43
CA ALA A 152 10.94 8.23 9.33
C ALA A 152 11.64 9.00 10.45
N ALA A 153 11.75 8.38 11.61
CA ALA A 153 12.44 8.98 12.76
C ALA A 153 13.14 7.93 13.60
N ASP A 154 14.25 8.32 14.18
CA ASP A 154 14.91 7.64 15.28
C ASP A 154 15.33 8.67 16.35
N ASP A 155 16.17 8.29 17.31
CA ASP A 155 16.56 9.16 18.42
C ASP A 155 17.48 10.32 18.00
N GLU A 156 18.03 10.31 16.79
CA GLU A 156 18.99 11.29 16.30
C GLU A 156 18.44 12.16 15.17
N LEU A 157 17.58 11.60 14.32
CA LEU A 157 17.19 12.21 13.04
C LEU A 157 15.73 11.94 12.75
N VAL A 158 15.03 12.98 12.27
CA VAL A 158 13.71 12.89 11.66
C VAL A 158 13.84 13.25 10.19
N VAL A 159 13.41 12.37 9.31
CA VAL A 159 13.49 12.59 7.86
C VAL A 159 12.11 12.70 7.27
N LEU A 160 11.87 13.79 6.56
CA LEU A 160 10.68 14.02 5.77
C LEU A 160 11.03 13.94 4.29
N VAL A 161 10.22 13.23 3.54
CA VAL A 161 10.35 13.15 2.09
C VAL A 161 9.08 13.67 1.44
N SER A 162 9.23 14.58 0.49
CA SER A 162 8.13 15.10 -0.31
C SER A 162 8.05 14.37 -1.66
N ARG A 163 6.86 14.31 -2.26
CA ARG A 163 6.66 13.68 -3.57
C ARG A 163 7.51 14.31 -4.67
N ASP A 164 7.80 15.58 -4.58
CA ASP A 164 8.65 16.31 -5.54
C ASP A 164 10.15 15.98 -5.44
N GLY A 165 10.53 15.01 -4.62
CA GLY A 165 11.91 14.60 -4.41
C GLY A 165 12.66 15.41 -3.36
N THR A 166 12.03 16.35 -2.66
CA THR A 166 12.69 17.08 -1.56
C THR A 166 12.79 16.18 -0.33
N VAL A 167 14.00 16.05 0.21
CA VAL A 167 14.30 15.28 1.44
C VAL A 167 14.85 16.24 2.48
N LYS A 168 14.24 16.28 3.65
CA LYS A 168 14.66 17.15 4.77
C LYS A 168 15.05 16.29 5.98
N GLY A 169 16.24 16.54 6.49
CA GLY A 169 16.69 16.01 7.76
C GLY A 169 16.48 17.03 8.87
N LEU A 170 15.76 16.63 9.92
CA LEU A 170 15.45 17.46 11.06
C LEU A 170 16.05 16.85 12.34
N SER A 171 16.33 17.70 13.32
CA SER A 171 16.60 17.22 14.68
C SER A 171 15.34 16.59 15.30
N PRO A 172 15.44 15.78 16.37
CA PRO A 172 14.29 15.30 17.12
C PRO A 172 13.44 16.43 17.74
N LYS A 173 13.96 17.66 17.76
CA LYS A 173 13.21 18.86 18.15
C LYS A 173 12.44 19.51 17.00
N GLY A 174 12.67 19.08 15.75
CA GLY A 174 12.03 19.61 14.56
C GLY A 174 12.82 20.71 13.84
N GLU A 175 14.08 20.97 14.24
CA GLU A 175 14.94 21.96 13.58
C GLU A 175 15.56 21.36 12.33
N GLN A 176 15.47 22.05 11.17
CA GLN A 176 16.08 21.59 9.93
C GLN A 176 17.61 21.59 10.03
N ARG A 177 18.22 20.43 9.79
CA ARG A 177 19.68 20.25 9.75
C ARG A 177 20.21 20.32 8.33
N TRP A 178 19.51 19.70 7.39
CA TRP A 178 19.88 19.67 5.98
C TRP A 178 18.66 19.48 5.08
N GLU A 179 18.86 19.78 3.80
CA GLU A 179 17.89 19.53 2.74
C GLU A 179 18.63 18.99 1.51
N ALA A 180 18.08 17.98 0.90
CA ALA A 180 18.55 17.41 -0.36
C ALA A 180 17.41 17.39 -1.36
N ARG A 181 17.71 17.50 -2.65
CA ARG A 181 16.73 17.39 -3.73
C ARG A 181 17.13 16.27 -4.65
N LEU A 182 16.20 15.36 -4.87
CA LEU A 182 16.34 14.25 -5.80
C LEU A 182 15.77 14.67 -7.17
N ASP A 183 16.30 14.11 -8.25
CA ASP A 183 15.86 14.39 -9.62
C ASP A 183 14.58 13.63 -10.02
N SER A 184 13.93 12.97 -9.09
CA SER A 184 12.77 12.12 -9.35
C SER A 184 11.78 12.17 -8.18
N GLU A 185 10.51 11.92 -8.48
CA GLU A 185 9.47 11.82 -7.47
C GLU A 185 9.67 10.64 -6.54
N VAL A 186 9.21 10.78 -5.30
CA VAL A 186 9.23 9.75 -4.27
C VAL A 186 7.81 9.39 -3.87
N ALA A 187 7.54 8.08 -3.76
CA ALA A 187 6.22 7.57 -3.40
C ALA A 187 6.19 6.78 -2.08
N THR A 188 7.34 6.59 -1.43
CA THR A 188 7.45 5.78 -0.20
C THR A 188 8.12 6.56 0.92
N ALA A 189 7.79 6.18 2.16
CA ALA A 189 8.53 6.65 3.31
C ALA A 189 10.02 6.30 3.19
N PRO A 190 10.92 7.16 3.71
CA PRO A 190 12.33 6.83 3.79
C PRO A 190 12.56 5.72 4.83
N VAL A 191 13.70 5.03 4.73
CA VAL A 191 14.15 4.08 5.73
C VAL A 191 15.42 4.61 6.37
N LEU A 192 15.43 4.65 7.70
CA LEU A 192 16.62 5.01 8.46
C LEU A 192 17.41 3.74 8.78
N ALA A 193 18.57 3.61 8.17
CA ALA A 193 19.58 2.65 8.56
C ALA A 193 20.65 3.34 9.45
N ASP A 194 21.43 2.58 10.19
CA ASP A 194 22.45 3.14 11.10
C ASP A 194 23.41 4.10 10.38
N SER A 195 23.76 3.80 9.15
CA SER A 195 24.74 4.56 8.37
C SER A 195 24.16 5.47 7.29
N ALA A 196 22.86 5.35 6.95
CA ALA A 196 22.28 6.06 5.79
C ALA A 196 20.79 6.31 5.92
N VAL A 197 20.31 7.29 5.17
CA VAL A 197 18.89 7.50 4.86
C VAL A 197 18.63 6.88 3.48
N LEU A 198 17.77 5.89 3.41
CA LEU A 198 17.42 5.24 2.16
C LEU A 198 16.12 5.84 1.62
N VAL A 199 16.14 6.22 0.35
CA VAL A 199 14.97 6.77 -0.35
C VAL A 199 14.75 6.01 -1.65
N ARG A 200 13.50 5.66 -1.95
CA ARG A 200 13.12 5.01 -3.21
C ARG A 200 12.25 5.94 -4.05
N THR A 201 12.66 6.13 -5.30
CA THR A 201 11.89 6.93 -6.26
C THR A 201 10.85 6.08 -6.99
N ILE A 202 9.85 6.75 -7.60
CA ILE A 202 8.82 6.09 -8.43
C ILE A 202 9.42 5.36 -9.63
N GLU A 203 10.60 5.79 -10.13
CA GLU A 203 11.32 5.13 -11.21
C GLU A 203 12.08 3.86 -10.77
N GLY A 204 11.94 3.44 -9.51
CA GLY A 204 12.63 2.28 -8.96
C GLY A 204 14.09 2.52 -8.63
N ARG A 205 14.55 3.78 -8.54
CA ARG A 205 15.89 4.11 -8.06
C ARG A 205 15.91 4.07 -6.54
N VAL A 206 16.91 3.43 -5.97
CA VAL A 206 17.22 3.45 -4.54
C VAL A 206 18.45 4.33 -4.33
N LEU A 207 18.35 5.31 -3.44
CA LEU A 207 19.43 6.20 -3.07
C LEU A 207 19.73 6.04 -1.58
N ALA A 208 21.01 6.03 -1.25
CA ALA A 208 21.46 6.19 0.13
C ALA A 208 22.03 7.59 0.31
N LEU A 209 21.48 8.33 1.25
CA LEU A 209 21.93 9.66 1.61
C LEU A 209 22.67 9.62 2.95
N GLU A 210 23.63 10.50 3.13
CA GLU A 210 24.31 10.66 4.40
C GLU A 210 23.36 11.23 5.46
N ARG A 211 23.35 10.65 6.65
CA ARG A 211 22.51 11.09 7.76
C ARG A 211 22.82 12.50 8.23
N SER A 212 24.11 12.89 8.15
CA SER A 212 24.60 14.18 8.66
C SER A 212 24.32 15.36 7.75
N GLY A 213 24.31 15.15 6.42
CA GLY A 213 24.26 16.25 5.45
C GLY A 213 23.37 16.03 4.24
N GLY A 214 22.77 14.85 4.09
CA GLY A 214 21.85 14.55 2.98
C GLY A 214 22.55 14.34 1.62
N SER A 215 23.89 14.33 1.55
CA SER A 215 24.61 14.05 0.30
C SER A 215 24.42 12.61 -0.13
N THR A 216 24.31 12.36 -1.45
CA THR A 216 24.16 11.00 -1.98
C THR A 216 25.46 10.22 -1.85
N ARG A 217 25.43 9.08 -1.16
CA ARG A 217 26.55 8.15 -1.04
C ARG A 217 26.62 7.22 -2.23
N TRP A 218 25.48 6.64 -2.58
CA TRP A 218 25.33 5.77 -3.75
C TRP A 218 23.90 5.81 -4.28
N SER A 219 23.74 5.37 -5.51
CA SER A 219 22.45 5.22 -6.17
C SER A 219 22.46 3.95 -6.98
N TRP A 220 21.41 3.15 -6.82
CA TRP A 220 21.15 1.97 -7.62
C TRP A 220 19.80 2.11 -8.33
N LYS A 221 19.69 1.64 -9.57
CA LYS A 221 18.45 1.70 -10.36
C LYS A 221 18.00 0.29 -10.73
N ALA A 222 16.76 -0.04 -10.37
CA ALA A 222 16.11 -1.27 -10.80
C ALA A 222 15.92 -1.28 -12.34
N PRO A 223 15.92 -2.46 -12.98
CA PRO A 223 15.44 -2.59 -14.35
C PRO A 223 14.01 -2.06 -14.46
N THR A 224 13.73 -1.30 -15.51
CA THR A 224 12.41 -0.67 -15.71
C THR A 224 11.37 -1.75 -16.01
N ALA A 225 10.29 -1.80 -15.23
CA ALA A 225 9.11 -2.59 -15.54
C ALA A 225 8.17 -1.79 -16.45
N LEU A 226 7.53 -2.47 -17.42
CA LEU A 226 6.58 -1.84 -18.34
C LEU A 226 5.28 -1.43 -17.63
N LEU A 227 4.84 -2.25 -16.68
CA LEU A 227 3.68 -2.02 -15.83
C LEU A 227 4.02 -2.42 -14.40
N ASN A 228 3.51 -1.66 -13.44
CA ASN A 228 3.62 -2.00 -12.02
C ASN A 228 2.37 -1.53 -11.27
N LEU A 229 2.11 -2.12 -10.11
CA LEU A 229 1.19 -1.58 -9.15
C LEU A 229 1.79 -0.27 -8.60
N TRP A 230 0.95 0.74 -8.41
CA TRP A 230 1.37 2.01 -7.81
C TRP A 230 1.84 1.88 -6.35
N GLN A 231 1.71 0.69 -5.79
CA GLN A 231 2.20 0.37 -4.45
C GLN A 231 3.67 -0.05 -4.53
N SER A 232 4.54 0.82 -4.08
CA SER A 232 5.94 0.44 -3.89
C SER A 232 6.08 -0.31 -2.56
N SER A 233 6.62 -1.54 -2.63
CA SER A 233 7.03 -2.29 -1.43
C SER A 233 8.04 -1.46 -0.62
N PRO A 234 7.89 -1.23 0.70
CA PRO A 234 8.93 -0.61 1.51
C PRO A 234 10.20 -1.43 1.48
N MET A 235 11.30 -0.73 1.60
CA MET A 235 12.59 -1.35 1.81
C MET A 235 12.71 -1.83 3.26
N VAL A 236 13.41 -2.93 3.44
CA VAL A 236 13.76 -3.46 4.77
C VAL A 236 15.27 -3.57 4.85
N THR A 237 15.82 -3.27 6.00
CA THR A 237 17.26 -3.35 6.23
C THR A 237 17.60 -4.38 7.30
N ASP A 238 18.69 -5.04 7.09
CA ASP A 238 19.43 -5.79 8.12
C ASP A 238 20.75 -5.04 8.37
N VAL A 239 21.67 -5.64 9.11
CA VAL A 239 22.94 -5.03 9.55
C VAL A 239 23.71 -4.35 8.41
N ASP A 240 23.82 -5.01 7.26
CA ASP A 240 24.62 -4.56 6.11
C ASP A 240 23.91 -4.69 4.76
N THR A 241 22.64 -5.01 4.75
CA THR A 241 21.87 -5.30 3.54
C THR A 241 20.57 -4.51 3.49
N VAL A 242 20.21 -4.05 2.29
CA VAL A 242 18.91 -3.46 1.97
C VAL A 242 18.14 -4.43 1.08
N TYR A 243 16.96 -4.84 1.51
CA TYR A 243 16.06 -5.69 0.74
C TYR A 243 14.97 -4.86 0.11
N VAL A 244 14.78 -5.03 -1.19
CA VAL A 244 13.84 -4.24 -2.01
C VAL A 244 12.91 -5.18 -2.76
N GLY A 245 11.61 -5.04 -2.51
CA GLY A 245 10.58 -5.69 -3.34
C GLY A 245 10.37 -4.88 -4.62
N LEU A 246 10.39 -5.53 -5.76
CA LEU A 246 10.30 -4.93 -7.08
C LEU A 246 9.06 -5.42 -7.83
N PRO A 247 8.68 -4.72 -8.92
CA PRO A 247 7.73 -5.26 -9.89
C PRO A 247 8.15 -6.62 -10.43
N ASN A 248 7.18 -7.33 -11.02
CA ASN A 248 7.37 -8.69 -11.53
C ASN A 248 7.82 -9.71 -10.47
N ALA A 249 7.32 -9.52 -9.23
CA ALA A 249 7.61 -10.38 -8.09
C ALA A 249 9.11 -10.60 -7.84
N LYS A 250 9.95 -9.61 -8.10
CA LYS A 250 11.39 -9.68 -7.85
C LYS A 250 11.75 -9.16 -6.46
N LEU A 251 12.71 -9.81 -5.83
CA LEU A 251 13.42 -9.33 -4.65
C LEU A 251 14.87 -9.04 -5.03
N VAL A 252 15.44 -7.99 -4.49
CA VAL A 252 16.87 -7.70 -4.61
C VAL A 252 17.44 -7.40 -3.23
N ALA A 253 18.63 -7.91 -2.95
CA ALA A 253 19.44 -7.54 -1.81
C ALA A 253 20.59 -6.64 -2.28
N LEU A 254 20.67 -5.44 -1.71
CA LEU A 254 21.74 -4.50 -1.99
C LEU A 254 22.66 -4.38 -0.77
N ASP A 255 23.95 -4.31 -1.02
CA ASP A 255 24.93 -3.93 0.00
C ASP A 255 24.62 -2.51 0.51
N LEU A 256 24.37 -2.35 1.81
CA LEU A 256 23.98 -1.07 2.42
C LEU A 256 25.08 0.00 2.28
N ARG A 257 26.35 -0.41 2.25
CA ARG A 257 27.48 0.52 2.19
C ARG A 257 27.74 1.05 0.78
N PHE A 258 27.58 0.18 -0.23
CA PHE A 258 28.01 0.45 -1.61
C PHE A 258 26.87 0.48 -2.62
N GLY A 259 25.67 -0.01 -2.27
CA GLY A 259 24.53 -0.09 -3.19
C GLY A 259 24.69 -1.12 -4.32
N VAL A 260 25.64 -2.04 -4.18
CA VAL A 260 25.88 -3.11 -5.15
C VAL A 260 24.93 -4.27 -4.89
N PRO A 261 24.25 -4.84 -5.90
CA PRO A 261 23.46 -6.03 -5.71
C PRO A 261 24.29 -7.22 -5.23
N ARG A 262 23.86 -7.87 -4.17
CA ARG A 262 24.39 -9.13 -3.67
C ARG A 262 23.75 -10.31 -4.39
N TRP A 263 22.43 -10.22 -4.55
CA TRP A 263 21.61 -11.15 -5.32
C TRP A 263 20.31 -10.49 -5.76
N ASP A 264 19.69 -11.03 -6.81
CA ASP A 264 18.31 -10.75 -7.20
C ASP A 264 17.60 -12.05 -7.58
N VAL A 265 16.31 -12.17 -7.24
CA VAL A 265 15.52 -13.37 -7.49
C VAL A 265 14.05 -13.02 -7.75
N ALA A 266 13.43 -13.74 -8.70
CA ALA A 266 12.00 -13.69 -8.91
C ALA A 266 11.32 -14.78 -8.06
N ILE A 267 10.40 -14.41 -7.18
CA ILE A 267 9.69 -15.36 -6.33
C ILE A 267 8.41 -15.90 -6.99
N ALA A 268 7.95 -15.28 -8.06
CA ALA A 268 6.83 -15.74 -8.86
C ALA A 268 7.06 -15.38 -10.34
N SER A 269 6.36 -16.10 -11.24
CA SER A 269 6.33 -15.80 -12.67
C SER A 269 4.92 -15.39 -13.07
N SER A 270 4.81 -14.40 -13.95
CA SER A 270 3.51 -13.95 -14.46
C SER A 270 2.88 -15.06 -15.33
N LEU A 271 1.62 -15.34 -15.05
CA LEU A 271 0.81 -16.30 -15.80
C LEU A 271 -0.47 -15.56 -16.23
N GLY A 272 -0.64 -15.34 -17.52
CA GLY A 272 -1.83 -14.66 -18.03
C GLY A 272 -1.73 -14.31 -19.50
N ALA A 273 -2.88 -14.16 -20.17
CA ALA A 273 -2.98 -13.78 -21.56
C ALA A 273 -2.92 -12.25 -21.74
N THR A 274 -3.44 -11.51 -20.76
CA THR A 274 -3.53 -10.05 -20.78
C THR A 274 -2.42 -9.42 -19.91
N GLU A 275 -2.08 -8.16 -20.19
CA GLU A 275 -1.10 -7.40 -19.41
C GLU A 275 -1.56 -7.24 -17.94
N LEU A 276 -2.87 -7.11 -17.70
CA LEU A 276 -3.43 -6.98 -16.36
C LEU A 276 -3.29 -8.29 -15.55
N GLU A 277 -3.50 -9.44 -16.19
CA GLU A 277 -3.30 -10.75 -15.55
C GLU A 277 -1.82 -11.06 -15.26
N ARG A 278 -0.91 -10.35 -15.92
CA ARG A 278 0.54 -10.46 -15.71
C ARG A 278 1.10 -9.58 -14.61
N LEU A 279 0.25 -8.77 -13.99
CA LEU A 279 0.65 -7.88 -12.90
C LEU A 279 0.90 -8.70 -11.63
N ILE A 280 2.16 -8.90 -11.28
CA ILE A 280 2.61 -9.71 -10.13
C ILE A 280 3.69 -8.95 -9.34
N ASP A 281 3.30 -7.93 -8.62
CA ASP A 281 4.26 -7.12 -7.86
C ASP A 281 4.37 -7.59 -6.41
N ILE A 282 5.54 -7.40 -5.81
CA ILE A 282 5.71 -7.58 -4.36
C ILE A 282 4.85 -6.56 -3.64
N VAL A 283 3.95 -7.07 -2.81
CA VAL A 283 3.10 -6.24 -1.94
C VAL A 283 3.51 -6.42 -0.48
N GLY A 284 3.40 -5.36 0.26
CA GLY A 284 3.89 -5.37 1.61
C GLY A 284 5.42 -5.31 1.70
N ALA A 285 5.93 -5.01 2.88
CA ALA A 285 7.34 -5.12 3.14
C ALA A 285 7.76 -6.59 3.11
N PRO A 286 8.91 -6.95 2.52
CA PRO A 286 9.55 -8.22 2.82
C PRO A 286 9.80 -8.32 4.33
N VAL A 287 9.73 -9.51 4.89
CA VAL A 287 9.94 -9.74 6.32
C VAL A 287 11.07 -10.74 6.55
N LEU A 288 11.89 -10.47 7.54
CA LEU A 288 12.95 -11.41 7.96
C LEU A 288 12.34 -12.48 8.87
N MET A 289 12.60 -13.74 8.58
CA MET A 289 12.19 -14.91 9.35
C MET A 289 13.42 -15.81 9.59
N GLY A 290 14.08 -15.63 10.72
CA GLY A 290 15.34 -16.29 10.98
C GLY A 290 16.43 -15.89 9.97
N THR A 291 16.89 -16.85 9.17
CA THR A 291 17.87 -16.66 8.10
C THR A 291 17.26 -16.41 6.74
N ASP A 292 15.93 -16.38 6.65
CA ASP A 292 15.20 -16.23 5.42
C ASP A 292 14.57 -14.84 5.30
N LEU A 293 14.45 -14.36 4.07
CA LEU A 293 13.64 -13.21 3.70
C LEU A 293 12.37 -13.70 3.02
N CYS A 294 11.21 -13.39 3.59
CA CYS A 294 9.93 -13.76 3.04
C CYS A 294 9.23 -12.57 2.39
N ALA A 295 8.55 -12.80 1.29
CA ALA A 295 7.73 -11.82 0.60
C ALA A 295 6.51 -12.47 -0.05
N VAL A 296 5.51 -11.64 -0.36
CA VAL A 296 4.31 -12.09 -1.07
C VAL A 296 4.09 -11.22 -2.30
N ALA A 297 3.65 -11.84 -3.38
CA ALA A 297 3.27 -11.15 -4.60
C ALA A 297 1.75 -11.11 -4.77
N TYR A 298 1.25 -9.97 -5.22
CA TYR A 298 -0.12 -9.83 -5.73
C TYR A 298 -0.29 -10.74 -6.96
N GLN A 299 -1.42 -11.45 -7.05
CA GLN A 299 -1.70 -12.46 -8.09
C GLN A 299 -0.59 -13.52 -8.26
N GLY A 300 0.26 -13.68 -7.24
CA GLY A 300 1.42 -14.57 -7.28
C GLY A 300 1.42 -15.58 -6.13
N ARG A 301 2.49 -15.56 -5.38
CA ARG A 301 2.71 -16.49 -4.27
C ARG A 301 3.43 -15.81 -3.10
N VAL A 302 3.36 -16.43 -1.94
CA VAL A 302 4.28 -16.18 -0.85
C VAL A 302 5.51 -17.08 -1.03
N ALA A 303 6.69 -16.53 -0.81
CA ALA A 303 7.94 -17.27 -0.86
C ALA A 303 8.93 -16.73 0.16
N CYS A 304 9.79 -17.60 0.65
CA CYS A 304 10.94 -17.26 1.48
C CYS A 304 12.23 -17.69 0.76
N VAL A 305 13.21 -16.80 0.77
CA VAL A 305 14.54 -17.01 0.18
C VAL A 305 15.59 -16.81 1.23
N ARG A 306 16.72 -17.50 1.15
CA ARG A 306 17.84 -17.30 2.08
C ARG A 306 18.42 -15.90 1.93
N THR A 307 18.69 -15.24 3.02
CA THR A 307 19.25 -13.88 3.01
C THR A 307 20.66 -13.82 2.44
N SER A 308 21.42 -14.92 2.55
CA SER A 308 22.82 -15.00 2.12
C SER A 308 23.03 -14.98 0.60
N ASP A 309 22.14 -15.63 -0.14
CA ASP A 309 22.33 -15.91 -1.57
C ASP A 309 21.07 -15.78 -2.44
N GLY A 310 19.90 -15.55 -1.81
CA GLY A 310 18.65 -15.43 -2.54
C GLY A 310 18.06 -16.77 -3.03
N GLU A 311 18.65 -17.91 -2.64
CA GLU A 311 18.09 -19.21 -3.03
C GLU A 311 16.72 -19.44 -2.36
N LEU A 312 15.78 -20.00 -3.16
CA LEU A 312 14.43 -20.28 -2.71
C LEU A 312 14.43 -21.34 -1.61
N ALA A 313 14.06 -20.95 -0.40
CA ALA A 313 13.88 -21.89 0.71
C ALA A 313 12.55 -22.66 0.56
N TRP A 314 11.46 -21.94 0.33
CA TRP A 314 10.15 -22.52 0.03
C TRP A 314 9.22 -21.49 -0.62
N SER A 315 8.16 -21.97 -1.27
CA SER A 315 7.08 -21.11 -1.77
C SER A 315 5.74 -21.81 -1.75
N ARG A 316 4.66 -21.00 -1.70
CA ARG A 316 3.28 -21.47 -1.73
C ARG A 316 2.41 -20.56 -2.60
N ALA A 317 1.51 -21.14 -3.38
CA ALA A 317 0.52 -20.39 -4.17
C ALA A 317 -0.52 -19.78 -3.23
N LEU A 318 -0.21 -18.62 -2.69
CA LEU A 318 -1.05 -17.75 -1.88
C LEU A 318 -0.74 -16.31 -2.26
N SER A 319 -1.72 -15.62 -2.81
CA SER A 319 -1.67 -14.20 -3.14
C SER A 319 -2.12 -13.36 -1.96
N SER A 320 -1.62 -12.14 -1.85
CA SER A 320 -2.09 -11.14 -0.89
C SER A 320 -2.19 -9.78 -1.58
N SER A 321 -3.06 -8.91 -1.07
CA SER A 321 -3.14 -7.49 -1.45
C SER A 321 -2.58 -6.56 -0.38
N VAL A 322 -2.29 -7.07 0.81
CA VAL A 322 -1.87 -6.24 1.96
C VAL A 322 -0.47 -6.56 2.46
N GLY A 323 -0.01 -7.79 2.39
CA GLY A 323 1.33 -8.18 2.83
C GLY A 323 1.34 -9.31 3.86
N ILE A 324 2.47 -9.48 4.53
CA ILE A 324 2.75 -10.55 5.48
C ILE A 324 3.42 -9.99 6.74
N ALA A 325 3.35 -10.77 7.82
CA ALA A 325 4.18 -10.56 9.02
C ALA A 325 4.88 -11.87 9.39
N ALA A 326 6.05 -11.80 9.98
CA ALA A 326 6.75 -12.99 10.46
C ALA A 326 7.49 -12.72 11.77
N ASP A 327 7.66 -13.77 12.55
CA ASP A 327 8.68 -13.86 13.58
C ASP A 327 9.76 -14.89 13.15
N ASP A 328 10.58 -15.38 14.08
CA ASP A 328 11.65 -16.33 13.76
C ASP A 328 11.14 -17.70 13.27
N ARG A 329 9.86 -18.03 13.45
CA ARG A 329 9.28 -19.34 13.16
C ARG A 329 8.02 -19.35 12.34
N ASP A 330 7.20 -18.34 12.49
CA ASP A 330 5.82 -18.35 11.99
C ASP A 330 5.64 -17.17 11.03
N LEU A 331 4.94 -17.41 9.93
CA LEU A 331 4.56 -16.39 8.96
C LEU A 331 3.06 -16.25 8.93
N VAL A 332 2.57 -15.02 9.05
CA VAL A 332 1.17 -14.69 8.93
C VAL A 332 0.91 -14.00 7.61
N ILE A 333 -0.09 -14.47 6.88
CA ILE A 333 -0.56 -13.86 5.63
C ILE A 333 -2.04 -13.54 5.72
N VAL A 334 -2.44 -12.39 5.20
CA VAL A 334 -3.82 -12.10 4.83
C VAL A 334 -3.93 -12.37 3.35
N ASP A 335 -4.62 -13.44 2.96
CA ASP A 335 -4.71 -13.81 1.55
C ASP A 335 -5.67 -12.89 0.76
N ALA A 336 -5.70 -13.05 -0.56
CA ALA A 336 -6.52 -12.23 -1.45
C ALA A 336 -8.05 -12.35 -1.18
N SER A 337 -8.47 -13.33 -0.39
CA SER A 337 -9.86 -13.52 0.08
C SER A 337 -10.05 -12.93 1.48
N GLU A 338 -9.07 -12.20 2.01
CA GLU A 338 -9.06 -11.64 3.36
C GLU A 338 -9.11 -12.72 4.48
N VAL A 339 -8.68 -13.93 4.19
CA VAL A 339 -8.50 -14.97 5.20
C VAL A 339 -7.12 -14.83 5.83
N ILE A 340 -7.07 -14.73 7.15
CA ILE A 340 -5.80 -14.67 7.89
C ILE A 340 -5.32 -16.10 8.11
N GLN A 341 -4.09 -16.40 7.71
CA GLN A 341 -3.50 -17.73 7.85
C GLN A 341 -2.15 -17.67 8.56
N LEU A 342 -1.91 -18.59 9.47
CA LEU A 342 -0.58 -18.82 10.04
C LEU A 342 0.08 -19.98 9.29
N LEU A 343 1.29 -19.73 8.79
CA LEU A 343 2.12 -20.69 8.07
C LEU A 343 3.39 -20.98 8.88
N ARG A 344 3.87 -22.23 8.81
CA ARG A 344 5.20 -22.62 9.29
C ARG A 344 6.22 -22.62 8.16
N PRO A 345 7.52 -22.69 8.46
CA PRO A 345 8.55 -22.96 7.47
C PRO A 345 8.16 -24.15 6.57
N GLY A 346 8.36 -23.99 5.26
CA GLY A 346 7.86 -24.93 4.26
C GLY A 346 6.42 -24.67 3.80
N GLY A 347 5.74 -23.64 4.31
CA GLY A 347 4.45 -23.16 3.81
C GLY A 347 3.23 -23.94 4.34
N GLY A 348 3.39 -24.86 5.29
CA GLY A 348 2.26 -25.59 5.90
C GLY A 348 1.35 -24.67 6.73
N THR A 349 0.01 -24.73 6.50
CA THR A 349 -0.95 -23.97 7.30
C THR A 349 -1.12 -24.59 8.69
N VAL A 350 -1.02 -23.77 9.73
CA VAL A 350 -1.32 -24.14 11.13
C VAL A 350 -2.81 -23.94 11.39
N TRP A 351 -3.32 -22.73 11.10
CA TRP A 351 -4.74 -22.40 11.23
C TRP A 351 -5.14 -21.34 10.19
N ARG A 352 -6.44 -21.18 10.01
CA ARG A 352 -7.08 -20.19 9.17
C ARG A 352 -8.18 -19.50 9.96
N GLN A 353 -8.29 -18.18 9.78
CA GLN A 353 -9.34 -17.35 10.38
C GLN A 353 -10.05 -16.57 9.27
N ASP A 354 -11.31 -16.90 9.02
CA ASP A 354 -12.16 -16.32 7.97
C ASP A 354 -13.21 -15.31 8.50
N GLY A 355 -13.31 -15.15 9.82
CA GLY A 355 -14.26 -14.23 10.46
C GLY A 355 -14.03 -12.75 10.14
N TYR A 356 -12.96 -12.40 9.39
CA TYR A 356 -12.64 -11.05 9.00
C TYR A 356 -12.77 -10.80 7.49
N VAL A 357 -13.34 -11.73 6.75
CA VAL A 357 -13.58 -11.61 5.31
C VAL A 357 -14.48 -10.41 4.99
N ARG A 358 -14.13 -9.63 3.96
CA ARG A 358 -14.77 -8.38 3.53
C ARG A 358 -14.73 -7.26 4.58
N ARG A 359 -13.74 -7.29 5.45
CA ARG A 359 -13.54 -6.22 6.43
C ARG A 359 -12.40 -5.27 6.10
N GLY A 360 -11.66 -5.50 5.01
CA GLY A 360 -10.53 -4.66 4.63
C GLY A 360 -9.46 -4.61 5.71
N VAL A 361 -9.01 -5.80 6.14
CA VAL A 361 -8.00 -5.90 7.20
C VAL A 361 -6.65 -5.37 6.75
N SER A 362 -5.97 -4.65 7.64
CA SER A 362 -4.60 -4.18 7.39
C SER A 362 -3.61 -5.34 7.47
N THR A 363 -2.37 -5.12 7.00
CA THR A 363 -1.27 -6.04 7.31
C THR A 363 -1.19 -6.24 8.81
N PRO A 364 -1.16 -7.48 9.30
CA PRO A 364 -1.04 -7.75 10.73
C PRO A 364 0.39 -7.47 11.22
N VAL A 365 0.52 -7.24 12.52
CA VAL A 365 1.80 -7.18 13.21
C VAL A 365 1.83 -8.18 14.35
N ILE A 366 2.95 -8.89 14.47
CA ILE A 366 3.15 -9.84 15.56
C ILE A 366 3.56 -9.07 16.80
N VAL A 367 2.80 -9.25 17.88
CA VAL A 367 3.04 -8.58 19.18
C VAL A 367 3.51 -9.60 20.21
N PRO A 368 4.04 -9.18 21.38
CA PRO A 368 4.50 -10.09 22.41
C PRO A 368 3.48 -11.18 22.77
N ASP A 369 3.96 -12.28 23.34
CA ASP A 369 3.18 -13.43 23.79
C ASP A 369 2.44 -14.19 22.69
N LYS A 370 3.04 -14.24 21.47
CA LYS A 370 2.44 -14.95 20.34
C LYS A 370 1.02 -14.50 20.02
N ARG A 371 0.86 -13.20 19.89
CA ARG A 371 -0.41 -12.57 19.51
C ARG A 371 -0.23 -11.78 18.22
N LEU A 372 -1.34 -11.52 17.55
CA LEU A 372 -1.42 -10.84 16.26
C LEU A 372 -2.34 -9.63 16.37
N LEU A 373 -1.87 -8.46 15.98
CA LEU A 373 -2.62 -7.21 16.01
C LEU A 373 -2.83 -6.67 14.60
N PHE A 374 -4.05 -6.29 14.25
CA PHE A 374 -4.39 -5.66 12.98
C PHE A 374 -5.64 -4.79 13.11
N GLY A 375 -5.82 -3.88 12.17
CA GLY A 375 -7.04 -3.08 12.07
C GLY A 375 -7.90 -3.47 10.88
N ASP A 376 -9.14 -2.97 10.85
CA ASP A 376 -10.05 -3.14 9.73
C ASP A 376 -10.53 -1.78 9.17
N ARG A 377 -11.30 -1.81 8.06
CA ARG A 377 -11.82 -0.59 7.42
C ARG A 377 -12.91 0.12 8.22
N PHE A 378 -13.37 -0.47 9.31
CA PHE A 378 -14.38 0.09 10.20
C PHE A 378 -13.78 0.65 11.50
N GLY A 379 -12.46 0.84 11.52
CA GLY A 379 -11.75 1.42 12.66
C GLY A 379 -11.59 0.51 13.88
N ASN A 380 -11.88 -0.79 13.73
CA ASN A 380 -11.62 -1.74 14.80
C ASN A 380 -10.18 -2.20 14.77
N LEU A 381 -9.57 -2.29 15.93
CA LEU A 381 -8.29 -2.92 16.19
C LEU A 381 -8.55 -4.26 16.88
N SER A 382 -8.10 -5.34 16.28
CA SER A 382 -8.32 -6.72 16.77
C SER A 382 -7.02 -7.39 17.16
N LEU A 383 -7.06 -8.14 18.26
CA LEU A 383 -5.96 -8.96 18.79
C LEU A 383 -6.34 -10.43 18.69
N LEU A 384 -5.52 -11.23 18.02
CA LEU A 384 -5.70 -12.68 17.90
C LEU A 384 -4.58 -13.45 18.59
N SER A 385 -4.90 -14.65 19.03
CA SER A 385 -3.92 -15.64 19.45
C SER A 385 -3.25 -16.28 18.23
N MET A 386 -1.93 -16.30 18.19
CA MET A 386 -1.18 -17.02 17.15
C MET A 386 -1.20 -18.55 17.35
N ASN A 387 -1.65 -19.05 18.51
CA ASN A 387 -1.72 -20.48 18.74
C ASN A 387 -2.86 -21.16 17.96
N ASP A 388 -3.99 -20.48 17.85
CA ASP A 388 -5.24 -21.05 17.31
C ASP A 388 -6.05 -20.09 16.44
N GLY A 389 -5.61 -18.83 16.26
CA GLY A 389 -6.31 -17.81 15.47
C GLY A 389 -7.57 -17.24 16.13
N GLN A 390 -7.82 -17.52 17.41
CA GLN A 390 -8.98 -16.99 18.12
C GLN A 390 -8.81 -15.50 18.45
N THR A 391 -9.91 -14.75 18.37
CA THR A 391 -9.92 -13.33 18.73
C THR A 391 -9.91 -13.17 20.24
N LEU A 392 -8.89 -12.53 20.78
CA LEU A 392 -8.69 -12.27 22.21
C LEU A 392 -9.30 -10.96 22.68
N ALA A 393 -9.17 -9.90 21.87
CA ALA A 393 -9.64 -8.58 22.20
C ALA A 393 -9.95 -7.76 20.95
N ARG A 394 -10.78 -6.73 21.10
CA ARG A 394 -11.07 -5.74 20.08
C ARG A 394 -11.36 -4.38 20.71
N ILE A 395 -10.81 -3.32 20.12
CA ILE A 395 -11.06 -1.94 20.50
C ILE A 395 -11.46 -1.18 19.23
N GLU A 396 -12.52 -0.38 19.32
CA GLU A 396 -12.89 0.57 18.29
C GLU A 396 -12.13 1.87 18.49
N ILE A 397 -11.38 2.30 17.47
CA ILE A 397 -10.61 3.55 17.48
C ILE A 397 -11.51 4.71 17.05
N ASP A 398 -12.09 4.62 15.88
CA ASP A 398 -13.14 5.46 15.34
C ASP A 398 -13.89 4.63 14.26
N ASP A 399 -14.65 5.26 13.37
CA ASP A 399 -15.43 4.59 12.32
C ASP A 399 -14.73 4.59 10.96
N SER A 400 -13.45 4.95 10.91
CA SER A 400 -12.65 4.98 9.69
C SER A 400 -11.55 3.91 9.67
N ALA A 401 -11.13 3.50 8.47
CA ALA A 401 -10.08 2.52 8.29
C ALA A 401 -8.75 2.97 8.94
N LEU A 402 -7.94 2.01 9.34
CA LEU A 402 -6.56 2.34 9.68
C LEU A 402 -5.82 2.85 8.43
N ALA A 403 -5.09 3.94 8.56
CA ALA A 403 -4.28 4.51 7.48
C ALA A 403 -3.05 3.64 7.19
N THR A 404 -2.53 2.98 8.22
CA THR A 404 -1.39 2.06 8.19
C THR A 404 -1.60 0.98 9.25
N PRO A 405 -0.88 -0.14 9.11
CA PRO A 405 -0.85 -1.12 10.18
C PRO A 405 -0.29 -0.54 11.49
N PRO A 406 -0.57 -1.20 12.63
CA PRO A 406 -0.11 -0.74 13.93
C PRO A 406 1.41 -0.61 14.00
N LEU A 407 1.94 0.45 14.59
CA LEU A 407 3.34 0.64 14.90
C LEU A 407 3.61 0.18 16.33
N LEU A 408 4.60 -0.69 16.52
CA LEU A 408 4.92 -1.26 17.83
C LEU A 408 6.11 -0.56 18.49
N ALA A 409 6.03 -0.38 19.80
CA ALA A 409 7.14 0.07 20.64
C ALA A 409 7.05 -0.57 22.03
N GLY A 410 7.71 -1.71 22.18
CA GLY A 410 7.62 -2.54 23.39
C GLY A 410 6.20 -3.10 23.53
N ASP A 411 5.58 -2.83 24.70
CA ASP A 411 4.23 -3.29 25.01
C ASP A 411 3.14 -2.28 24.60
N GLU A 412 3.48 -1.33 23.73
CA GLU A 412 2.54 -0.33 23.21
C GLU A 412 2.41 -0.45 21.69
N ALA A 413 1.21 -0.26 21.19
CA ALA A 413 0.90 -0.09 19.78
C ALA A 413 0.36 1.31 19.52
N TYR A 414 0.79 1.90 18.40
CA TYR A 414 0.30 3.20 17.92
C TYR A 414 -0.41 2.99 16.60
N VAL A 415 -1.59 3.55 16.47
CA VAL A 415 -2.40 3.47 15.25
C VAL A 415 -2.79 4.86 14.79
N GLN A 416 -2.94 5.00 13.47
CA GLN A 416 -3.49 6.19 12.84
C GLN A 416 -4.62 5.76 11.91
N THR A 417 -5.78 6.38 12.05
CA THR A 417 -6.91 6.16 11.15
C THR A 417 -6.89 7.11 9.97
N GLN A 418 -7.67 6.82 8.94
CA GLN A 418 -7.74 7.67 7.74
C GLN A 418 -8.29 9.08 8.05
N GLU A 419 -9.19 9.21 9.01
CA GLU A 419 -9.68 10.51 9.49
C GLU A 419 -8.68 11.26 10.37
N GLY A 420 -7.49 10.67 10.58
CA GLY A 420 -6.39 11.31 11.29
C GLY A 420 -6.40 11.17 12.80
N THR A 421 -7.27 10.32 13.34
CA THR A 421 -7.20 9.93 14.75
C THR A 421 -5.94 9.14 15.01
N ILE A 422 -5.24 9.46 16.08
CA ILE A 422 -4.05 8.74 16.54
C ILE A 422 -4.35 8.20 17.92
N ALA A 423 -4.06 6.93 18.15
CA ALA A 423 -4.28 6.30 19.44
C ALA A 423 -3.08 5.46 19.87
N ALA A 424 -2.86 5.42 21.18
CA ALA A 424 -1.91 4.50 21.81
C ALA A 424 -2.67 3.43 22.60
N ILE A 425 -2.24 2.19 22.44
CA ILE A 425 -2.85 1.01 23.03
C ILE A 425 -1.78 0.24 23.81
N ALA A 426 -2.06 -0.06 25.07
CA ALA A 426 -1.24 -1.01 25.83
C ALA A 426 -1.64 -2.45 25.47
N LEU A 427 -0.64 -3.28 25.24
CA LEU A 427 -0.74 -4.72 24.97
C LEU A 427 -0.39 -5.49 26.24
N ARG A 428 -1.36 -6.05 26.96
CA ARG A 428 -1.15 -6.71 28.26
C ARG A 428 -1.56 -8.17 28.23
#